data_f3bf5bbab9a256228923c972c3f46043
#
_entry.id   f3bf5bbab9a256228923c972c3f46043
#
_cell.length_a   1.000
_cell.length_b   1.000
_cell.length_c   1.000
_cell.angle_alpha   90.00
_cell.angle_beta   90.00
_cell.angle_gamma   90.00
#
_symmetry.space_group_name_H-M   'P 1'
#
loop_
_entity.id
_entity.type
_entity.pdbx_description
1 polymer ?
#
loop_
_entity_poly.entity_id
_entity_poly.type
_entity_poly.pdbx_seq_one_letter_code
_entity_poly.pdbx_strand_id
1 'polypeptide(L)'
;MTLENITDIEVATTNAIATSPRQATQEAKEWAESLMHVVDTATDDKGKPTMYVNLQGNKYLKVEAWELIGKFAGVSAQTQSVNAVYEHDEFVGYEAHVILVDKNTGQPVGGAAIAYCGIDEHVAKGQKTTGGKRNAVMSMAQT
;
A
#
# COMPACT_ATOMS: atom_id res chain seq x y z
N MET A 1 35.16 -49.95 -4.41
CA MET A 1 34.50 -48.63 -4.57
C MET A 1 33.26 -48.66 -3.72
N THR A 2 33.38 -48.14 -2.56
CA THR A 2 32.33 -48.00 -1.55
C THR A 2 31.48 -46.80 -1.89
N LEU A 3 30.19 -47.04 -2.10
CA LEU A 3 29.17 -45.98 -2.16
C LEU A 3 28.89 -45.51 -0.75
N GLU A 4 29.72 -44.58 -0.29
CA GLU A 4 29.47 -43.87 0.99
C GLU A 4 28.92 -42.50 0.71
N ASN A 5 27.73 -42.31 1.32
CA ASN A 5 27.18 -41.06 1.78
C ASN A 5 26.66 -40.03 0.75
N ILE A 6 25.49 -40.38 0.20
CA ILE A 6 24.48 -39.35 -0.08
C ILE A 6 23.44 -39.42 1.04
N THR A 7 23.86 -39.07 2.22
CA THR A 7 22.98 -38.80 3.35
C THR A 7 23.46 -37.48 3.89
N ASP A 8 22.78 -36.45 3.51
CA ASP A 8 22.53 -35.18 4.20
C ASP A 8 22.25 -34.09 3.18
N ILE A 9 21.28 -34.37 2.30
CA ILE A 9 20.46 -33.26 1.86
C ILE A 9 19.60 -32.94 3.08
N GLU A 10 20.09 -32.08 3.94
CA GLU A 10 19.24 -31.29 4.81
C GLU A 10 18.26 -30.55 3.89
N VAL A 11 17.12 -31.20 3.68
CA VAL A 11 15.94 -30.48 3.21
C VAL A 11 15.74 -29.46 4.30
N ALA A 12 16.18 -28.23 4.06
CA ALA A 12 15.74 -27.08 4.79
C ALA A 12 14.22 -27.09 4.68
N THR A 13 13.57 -27.76 5.62
CA THR A 13 12.15 -27.64 5.87
C THR A 13 11.97 -26.17 6.18
N THR A 14 11.70 -25.40 5.16
CA THR A 14 11.08 -24.10 5.33
C THR A 14 9.88 -24.38 6.19
N ASN A 15 9.95 -23.95 7.47
CA ASN A 15 8.82 -23.92 8.38
C ASN A 15 7.76 -22.96 7.83
N ALA A 16 7.25 -23.26 6.66
CA ALA A 16 6.29 -22.42 5.96
C ALA A 16 4.90 -22.48 6.58
N ILE A 17 4.62 -23.41 7.52
CA ILE A 17 3.33 -23.48 8.21
C ILE A 17 3.57 -23.94 9.65
N ALA A 18 4.19 -23.07 10.45
CA ALA A 18 4.31 -23.30 11.90
C ALA A 18 2.99 -23.12 12.66
N THR A 19 2.00 -22.43 12.04
CA THR A 19 0.70 -22.11 12.61
C THR A 19 -0.42 -22.80 11.85
N SER A 20 -1.41 -23.35 12.55
CA SER A 20 -2.61 -23.86 11.90
C SER A 20 -3.35 -22.72 11.19
N PRO A 21 -4.10 -22.97 10.09
CA PRO A 21 -4.88 -21.93 9.41
C PRO A 21 -5.81 -21.17 10.36
N ARG A 22 -6.37 -21.84 11.35
CA ARG A 22 -7.24 -21.23 12.36
C ARG A 22 -6.46 -20.25 13.25
N GLN A 23 -5.28 -20.63 13.69
CA GLN A 23 -4.42 -19.80 14.52
C GLN A 23 -3.93 -18.57 13.73
N ALA A 24 -3.48 -18.77 12.49
CA ALA A 24 -3.06 -17.67 11.60
C ALA A 24 -4.20 -16.66 11.37
N THR A 25 -5.44 -17.14 11.19
CA THR A 25 -6.61 -16.27 11.04
C THR A 25 -6.90 -15.49 12.31
N GLN A 26 -6.79 -16.11 13.48
CA GLN A 26 -7.01 -15.45 14.76
C GLN A 26 -5.96 -14.37 15.02
N GLU A 27 -4.68 -14.68 14.81
CA GLU A 27 -3.58 -13.72 14.94
C GLU A 27 -3.75 -12.52 13.99
N ALA A 28 -4.12 -12.78 12.74
CA ALA A 28 -4.38 -11.73 11.76
C ALA A 28 -5.55 -10.81 12.18
N LYS A 29 -6.60 -11.39 12.77
CA LYS A 29 -7.73 -10.63 13.29
C LYS A 29 -7.33 -9.73 14.46
N GLU A 30 -6.63 -10.27 15.45
CA GLU A 30 -6.17 -9.53 16.63
C GLU A 30 -5.23 -8.38 16.22
N TRP A 31 -4.35 -8.64 15.24
CA TRP A 31 -3.46 -7.64 14.68
C TRP A 31 -4.23 -6.51 13.98
N ALA A 32 -5.22 -6.86 13.15
CA ALA A 32 -6.07 -5.89 12.47
C ALA A 32 -6.89 -5.04 13.45
N GLU A 33 -7.47 -5.65 14.49
CA GLU A 33 -8.22 -4.95 15.54
C GLU A 33 -7.33 -3.96 16.30
N SER A 34 -6.10 -4.35 16.63
CA SER A 34 -5.14 -3.49 17.31
C SER A 34 -4.75 -2.28 16.45
N LEU A 35 -4.49 -2.48 15.15
CA LEU A 35 -4.18 -1.40 14.23
C LEU A 35 -5.37 -0.45 14.03
N MET A 36 -6.57 -1.01 13.86
CA MET A 36 -7.77 -0.19 13.69
C MET A 36 -8.07 0.62 14.94
N HIS A 37 -7.79 0.09 16.13
CA HIS A 37 -7.91 0.87 17.36
C HIS A 37 -7.01 2.12 17.34
N VAL A 38 -5.76 2.00 16.91
CA VAL A 38 -4.84 3.15 16.79
C VAL A 38 -5.37 4.16 15.75
N VAL A 39 -5.83 3.69 14.60
CA VAL A 39 -6.41 4.53 13.55
C VAL A 39 -7.63 5.29 14.06
N ASP A 40 -8.50 4.64 14.81
CA ASP A 40 -9.76 5.21 15.31
C ASP A 40 -9.57 6.22 16.43
N THR A 41 -8.51 6.05 17.23
CA THR A 41 -8.22 6.92 18.38
C THR A 41 -7.27 8.08 18.05
N ALA A 42 -6.62 8.06 16.89
CA ALA A 42 -5.73 9.14 16.48
C ALA A 42 -6.50 10.41 16.11
N THR A 43 -6.34 11.45 16.92
CA THR A 43 -7.02 12.74 16.72
C THR A 43 -6.02 13.89 16.77
N ASP A 44 -6.37 15.02 16.14
CA ASP A 44 -5.65 16.29 16.29
C ASP A 44 -6.01 16.98 17.63
N ASP A 45 -5.41 18.14 17.89
CA ASP A 45 -5.66 18.95 19.09
C ASP A 45 -7.10 19.41 19.23
N LYS A 46 -7.90 19.31 18.16
CA LYS A 46 -9.33 19.67 18.13
C LYS A 46 -10.25 18.44 18.21
N GLY A 47 -9.68 17.26 18.44
CA GLY A 47 -10.41 15.99 18.50
C GLY A 47 -10.89 15.46 17.15
N LYS A 48 -10.37 15.97 16.02
CA LYS A 48 -10.72 15.47 14.69
C LYS A 48 -9.85 14.27 14.30
N PRO A 49 -10.42 13.21 13.68
CA PRO A 49 -9.65 12.08 13.20
C PRO A 49 -8.55 12.51 12.25
N THR A 50 -7.33 12.03 12.48
CA THR A 50 -6.17 12.32 11.61
C THR A 50 -5.94 11.26 10.55
N MET A 51 -6.36 10.02 10.80
CA MET A 51 -6.04 8.86 9.96
C MET A 51 -7.18 8.39 9.06
N TYR A 52 -8.37 8.96 9.18
CA TYR A 52 -9.50 8.62 8.31
C TYR A 52 -10.42 9.81 8.07
N VAL A 53 -11.29 9.69 7.07
CA VAL A 53 -12.41 10.59 6.80
C VAL A 53 -13.70 9.78 6.67
N ASN A 54 -14.82 10.36 7.07
CA ASN A 54 -16.14 9.80 6.82
C ASN A 54 -16.76 10.52 5.62
N LEU A 55 -17.05 9.76 4.57
CA LEU A 55 -17.70 10.26 3.37
C LEU A 55 -18.97 9.43 3.14
N GLN A 56 -20.12 10.08 3.14
CA GLN A 56 -21.42 9.44 2.90
C GLN A 56 -21.68 8.20 3.78
N GLY A 57 -21.27 8.26 5.05
CA GLY A 57 -21.43 7.15 6.01
C GLY A 57 -20.37 6.07 5.95
N ASN A 58 -19.42 6.12 5.02
CA ASN A 58 -18.32 5.18 4.91
C ASN A 58 -17.02 5.79 5.46
N LYS A 59 -16.24 4.97 6.15
CA LYS A 59 -14.90 5.34 6.63
C LYS A 59 -13.87 5.05 5.55
N TYR A 60 -13.11 6.06 5.17
CA TYR A 60 -11.99 5.97 4.23
C TYR A 60 -10.69 6.27 4.96
N LEU A 61 -9.76 5.33 4.92
CA LEU A 61 -8.43 5.51 5.49
C LEU A 61 -7.64 6.49 4.65
N LYS A 62 -6.94 7.40 5.33
CA LYS A 62 -5.99 8.32 4.71
C LYS A 62 -4.64 7.63 4.50
N VAL A 63 -3.75 8.28 3.75
CA VAL A 63 -2.40 7.78 3.49
C VAL A 63 -1.62 7.56 4.80
N GLU A 64 -1.80 8.40 5.79
CA GLU A 64 -1.14 8.30 7.09
C GLU A 64 -1.49 6.99 7.83
N ALA A 65 -2.74 6.51 7.67
CA ALA A 65 -3.13 5.20 8.21
C ALA A 65 -2.45 4.05 7.48
N TRP A 66 -2.36 4.12 6.17
CA TRP A 66 -1.67 3.12 5.36
C TRP A 66 -0.16 3.09 5.62
N GLU A 67 0.46 4.26 5.81
CA GLU A 67 1.87 4.37 6.21
C GLU A 67 2.11 3.74 7.59
N LEU A 68 1.21 3.95 8.54
CA LEU A 68 1.26 3.33 9.86
C LEU A 68 1.18 1.81 9.76
N ILE A 69 0.20 1.30 9.02
CA ILE A 69 0.03 -0.14 8.78
C ILE A 69 1.31 -0.72 8.15
N GLY A 70 1.84 -0.08 7.11
CA GLY A 70 3.08 -0.48 6.46
C GLY A 70 4.28 -0.48 7.41
N LYS A 71 4.35 0.52 8.31
CA LYS A 71 5.41 0.58 9.33
C LYS A 71 5.39 -0.63 10.27
N PHE A 72 4.21 -1.04 10.74
CA PHE A 72 4.07 -2.21 11.60
C PHE A 72 4.30 -3.52 10.84
N ALA A 73 3.87 -3.59 9.58
CA ALA A 73 4.12 -4.75 8.71
C ALA A 73 5.57 -4.86 8.23
N GLY A 74 6.42 -3.87 8.54
CA GLY A 74 7.82 -3.86 8.08
C GLY A 74 7.98 -3.59 6.58
N VAL A 75 6.93 -3.03 5.94
CA VAL A 75 6.93 -2.72 4.51
C VAL A 75 6.74 -1.24 4.24
N SER A 76 7.10 -0.80 3.05
CA SER A 76 6.91 0.56 2.56
C SER A 76 6.45 0.52 1.11
N ALA A 77 5.52 1.38 0.77
CA ALA A 77 5.17 1.61 -0.63
C ALA A 77 6.26 2.45 -1.30
N GLN A 78 6.66 2.06 -2.49
CA GLN A 78 7.65 2.77 -3.30
C GLN A 78 7.11 3.01 -4.70
N THR A 79 6.99 4.28 -5.09
CA THR A 79 6.63 4.64 -6.46
C THR A 79 7.81 4.33 -7.39
N GLN A 80 7.58 3.47 -8.37
CA GLN A 80 8.57 3.09 -9.38
C GLN A 80 8.57 4.07 -10.56
N SER A 81 7.38 4.46 -11.00
CA SER A 81 7.22 5.41 -12.09
C SER A 81 5.89 6.14 -12.01
N VAL A 82 5.85 7.33 -12.59
CA VAL A 82 4.62 8.09 -12.85
C VAL A 82 4.68 8.56 -14.28
N ASN A 83 3.76 8.08 -15.09
CA ASN A 83 3.75 8.32 -16.53
C ASN A 83 2.52 9.14 -16.93
N ALA A 84 2.73 10.14 -17.78
CA ALA A 84 1.62 10.84 -18.40
C ALA A 84 0.95 9.94 -19.43
N VAL A 85 -0.37 9.90 -19.41
CA VAL A 85 -1.18 9.12 -20.35
C VAL A 85 -1.81 10.06 -21.36
N TYR A 86 -1.75 9.67 -22.64
CA TYR A 86 -2.31 10.41 -23.76
C TYR A 86 -3.26 9.52 -24.55
N GLU A 87 -4.40 10.08 -24.95
CA GLU A 87 -5.33 9.48 -25.89
C GLU A 87 -5.48 10.46 -27.08
N HIS A 88 -5.30 9.98 -28.30
CA HIS A 88 -5.37 10.80 -29.51
C HIS A 88 -4.52 12.09 -29.42
N ASP A 89 -3.29 11.97 -28.90
CA ASP A 89 -2.35 13.07 -28.63
C ASP A 89 -2.80 14.10 -27.56
N GLU A 90 -3.95 13.87 -26.91
CA GLU A 90 -4.39 14.70 -25.79
C GLU A 90 -4.00 14.07 -24.46
N PHE A 91 -3.50 14.90 -23.54
CA PHE A 91 -3.20 14.47 -22.19
C PHE A 91 -4.49 14.15 -21.44
N VAL A 92 -4.63 12.91 -20.95
CA VAL A 92 -5.83 12.44 -20.25
C VAL A 92 -5.60 12.14 -18.77
N GLY A 93 -4.37 11.94 -18.32
CA GLY A 93 -4.11 11.65 -16.92
C GLY A 93 -2.70 11.19 -16.62
N TYR A 94 -2.51 10.66 -15.42
CA TYR A 94 -1.28 10.00 -14.99
C TYR A 94 -1.55 8.57 -14.51
N GLU A 95 -0.61 7.70 -14.81
CA GLU A 95 -0.54 6.35 -14.29
C GLU A 95 0.68 6.23 -13.37
N ALA A 96 0.48 5.73 -12.17
CA ALA A 96 1.55 5.47 -11.21
C ALA A 96 1.72 3.95 -11.00
N HIS A 97 2.97 3.50 -11.00
CA HIS A 97 3.35 2.13 -10.65
C HIS A 97 3.98 2.13 -9.27
N VAL A 98 3.43 1.35 -8.37
CA VAL A 98 3.86 1.28 -6.97
C VAL A 98 4.15 -0.16 -6.60
N ILE A 99 5.23 -0.41 -5.88
CA ILE A 99 5.56 -1.70 -5.29
C ILE A 99 5.65 -1.59 -3.78
N LEU A 100 5.47 -2.73 -3.09
CA LEU A 100 5.83 -2.85 -1.68
C LEU A 100 7.25 -3.39 -1.57
N VAL A 101 8.04 -2.77 -0.71
CA VAL A 101 9.40 -3.19 -0.39
C VAL A 101 9.53 -3.48 1.11
N ASP A 102 10.31 -4.48 1.45
CA ASP A 102 10.74 -4.73 2.82
C ASP A 102 11.66 -3.58 3.28
N LYS A 103 11.37 -3.00 4.44
CA LYS A 103 12.11 -1.85 4.97
C LYS A 103 13.56 -2.16 5.34
N ASN A 104 13.86 -3.40 5.68
CA ASN A 104 15.19 -3.80 6.12
C ASN A 104 16.09 -4.15 4.94
N THR A 105 15.53 -4.79 3.91
CA THR A 105 16.29 -5.28 2.76
C THR A 105 16.15 -4.41 1.53
N GLY A 106 15.10 -3.60 1.43
CA GLY A 106 14.75 -2.83 0.23
C GLY A 106 14.25 -3.71 -0.93
N GLN A 107 14.04 -5.00 -0.69
CA GLN A 107 13.59 -5.93 -1.72
C GLN A 107 12.07 -5.89 -1.90
N PRO A 108 11.56 -6.08 -3.12
CA PRO A 108 10.13 -6.21 -3.35
C PRO A 108 9.54 -7.39 -2.58
N VAL A 109 8.40 -7.17 -1.91
CA VAL A 109 7.70 -8.19 -1.09
C VAL A 109 6.28 -8.45 -1.57
N GLY A 110 5.95 -8.11 -2.79
CA GLY A 110 4.61 -8.34 -3.34
C GLY A 110 4.51 -8.00 -4.80
N GLY A 111 3.30 -8.05 -5.32
CA GLY A 111 3.00 -7.59 -6.67
C GLY A 111 3.06 -6.08 -6.80
N ALA A 112 3.18 -5.60 -8.03
CA ALA A 112 3.02 -4.19 -8.35
C ALA A 112 1.54 -3.80 -8.35
N ALA A 113 1.25 -2.60 -7.86
CA ALA A 113 -0.03 -1.93 -8.04
C ALA A 113 0.10 -0.85 -9.11
N ILE A 114 -0.94 -0.70 -9.91
CA ILE A 114 -1.06 0.36 -10.91
C ILE A 114 -2.28 1.19 -10.55
N ALA A 115 -2.09 2.50 -10.44
CA ALA A 115 -3.15 3.45 -10.20
C ALA A 115 -3.19 4.47 -11.34
N TYR A 116 -4.40 4.76 -11.83
CA TYR A 116 -4.64 5.79 -12.83
C TYR A 116 -5.51 6.89 -12.24
N CYS A 117 -5.20 8.14 -12.57
CA CYS A 117 -6.03 9.28 -12.26
C CYS A 117 -6.18 10.19 -13.48
N GLY A 118 -7.41 10.36 -13.92
CA GLY A 118 -7.76 11.18 -15.09
C GLY A 118 -7.95 12.65 -14.76
N ILE A 119 -7.81 13.53 -15.77
CA ILE A 119 -8.06 14.97 -15.63
C ILE A 119 -9.53 15.32 -15.42
N ASP A 120 -10.43 14.38 -15.68
CA ASP A 120 -11.87 14.48 -15.44
C ASP A 120 -12.26 14.13 -14.00
N GLU A 121 -11.34 13.59 -13.22
CA GLU A 121 -11.55 13.27 -11.82
C GLU A 121 -11.91 14.50 -10.98
N HIS A 122 -12.66 14.28 -9.90
CA HIS A 122 -13.15 15.36 -9.03
C HIS A 122 -11.99 16.22 -8.47
N VAL A 123 -10.85 15.62 -8.18
CA VAL A 123 -9.66 16.31 -7.65
C VAL A 123 -9.11 17.35 -8.63
N ALA A 124 -9.20 17.10 -9.92
CA ALA A 124 -8.75 18.02 -10.97
C ALA A 124 -9.76 19.15 -11.23
N LYS A 125 -11.06 18.89 -11.04
CA LYS A 125 -12.13 19.87 -11.31
C LYS A 125 -12.07 21.12 -10.44
N GLY A 126 -11.53 21.01 -9.23
CA GLY A 126 -11.34 22.14 -8.30
C GLY A 126 -10.16 23.06 -8.65
N GLN A 127 -9.31 22.67 -9.60
CA GLN A 127 -8.10 23.43 -9.94
C GLN A 127 -8.38 24.43 -11.07
N LYS A 128 -7.89 25.66 -10.89
CA LYS A 128 -8.14 26.79 -11.82
C LYS A 128 -7.21 26.79 -13.04
N THR A 129 -6.04 26.15 -12.93
CA THR A 129 -5.01 26.15 -13.99
C THR A 129 -4.75 24.75 -14.50
N THR A 130 -4.28 24.64 -15.76
CA THR A 130 -3.87 23.35 -16.34
C THR A 130 -2.73 22.71 -15.56
N GLY A 131 -1.76 23.50 -15.10
CA GLY A 131 -0.67 23.02 -14.25
C GLY A 131 -1.16 22.49 -12.91
N GLY A 132 -2.09 23.20 -12.26
CA GLY A 132 -2.72 22.75 -11.02
C GLY A 132 -3.50 21.44 -11.18
N LYS A 133 -4.24 21.29 -12.29
CA LYS A 133 -4.93 20.04 -12.63
C LYS A 133 -3.95 18.88 -12.79
N ARG A 134 -2.87 19.07 -13.55
CA ARG A 134 -1.84 18.02 -13.74
C ARG A 134 -1.20 17.61 -12.41
N ASN A 135 -0.83 18.56 -11.56
CA ASN A 135 -0.24 18.27 -10.25
C ASN A 135 -1.20 17.53 -9.34
N ALA A 136 -2.47 17.90 -9.30
CA ALA A 136 -3.49 17.23 -8.51
C ALA A 136 -3.70 15.77 -8.95
N VAL A 137 -3.80 15.56 -10.27
CA VAL A 137 -3.97 14.23 -10.86
C VAL A 137 -2.73 13.35 -10.64
N MET A 138 -1.53 13.91 -10.80
CA MET A 138 -0.28 13.20 -10.55
C MET A 138 -0.16 12.77 -9.08
N SER A 139 -0.45 13.67 -8.14
CA SER A 139 -0.44 13.38 -6.71
C SER A 139 -1.44 12.28 -6.36
N MET A 140 -2.64 12.33 -6.94
CA MET A 140 -3.69 11.33 -6.71
C MET A 140 -3.31 9.95 -7.24
N ALA A 141 -2.64 9.87 -8.39
CA ALA A 141 -2.17 8.60 -8.95
C ALA A 141 -1.08 7.93 -8.07
N GLN A 142 -0.34 8.73 -7.30
CA GLN A 142 0.73 8.23 -6.42
C GLN A 142 0.24 7.80 -5.03
N THR A 143 -0.99 8.13 -4.66
CA THR A 143 -1.58 7.83 -3.34
C THR A 143 -2.40 6.56 -3.37
#